data_6af8209e1e3b50e3e318f4264e930908
#
_entry.id   6af8209e1e3b50e3e318f4264e930908
#
_cell.length_a   1.000
_cell.length_b   1.000
_cell.length_c   1.000
_cell.angle_alpha   90.00
_cell.angle_beta   90.00
_cell.angle_gamma   90.00
#
_symmetry.space_group_name_H-M   'P 1'
#
loop_
_entity.id
_entity.type
_entity.pdbx_description
1 polymer ?
#
loop_
_entity_poly.entity_id
_entity_poly.type
_entity_poly.pdbx_seq_one_letter_code
_entity_poly.pdbx_strand_id
1 'polypeptide(L)'
;MAKAKFERTKPHVNIGTIGHVDHGKTTLTAAITKYLALKGQAQYEDYSSIDKAPEERERGITINTAHVEYETDARHYAHVDCPGHADYIKNMITGAAQMDGAILVIAATDGPMAQTKEHILLARQVGVPAIVVFLNKCDQVDDEELLELVEMEVRETLSKYEFPGDDIPIIKGSALNALTCEGGVDDPDFACIKELMDAVDSYIPTPDRKADQPFLMPVEDVFTITGRGTVATGRVERGTIKMNEEVEIVGLTDEKKKTVVTGIEMFRKLLDFAEAGDNIGTLLRGVAKTDIERGQVLCKPGSIHPHTKFVGQVYVLSKDEGGRHTPFFNNYRPQFYFRTTDVTGVITLPEGTEMCMPGDNVDMKVELITPIAIEKGLRFAIREGARTVGSGVVIDIEE
;
A
#
# COMPACT_ATOMS: atom_id res chain seq x y z
N MET A 1 24.75 -8.34 20.24
CA MET A 1 23.94 -9.57 20.23
C MET A 1 23.75 -10.00 18.80
N ALA A 2 23.78 -11.29 18.49
CA ALA A 2 23.42 -11.80 17.16
C ALA A 2 21.92 -11.53 16.92
N LYS A 3 21.56 -11.03 15.73
CA LYS A 3 20.14 -10.87 15.37
C LYS A 3 19.47 -12.25 15.27
N ALA A 4 18.21 -12.33 15.71
CA ALA A 4 17.41 -13.53 15.56
C ALA A 4 17.19 -13.84 14.07
N LYS A 5 17.03 -15.12 13.76
CA LYS A 5 16.68 -15.59 12.42
C LYS A 5 15.16 -15.66 12.32
N PHE A 6 14.62 -15.23 11.17
CA PHE A 6 13.20 -15.36 10.88
C PHE A 6 12.85 -16.80 10.52
N GLU A 7 11.83 -17.35 11.16
CA GLU A 7 11.30 -18.69 10.88
C GLU A 7 9.92 -18.59 10.24
N ARG A 8 9.75 -19.20 9.07
CA ARG A 8 8.48 -19.22 8.33
C ARG A 8 7.60 -20.38 8.83
N THR A 9 6.79 -20.13 9.85
CA THR A 9 5.90 -21.12 10.45
C THR A 9 4.45 -21.01 10.01
N LYS A 10 4.06 -19.81 9.50
CA LYS A 10 2.68 -19.48 9.11
C LYS A 10 2.67 -18.79 7.74
N PRO A 11 1.55 -18.85 7.00
CA PRO A 11 1.38 -18.04 5.80
C PRO A 11 1.56 -16.54 6.11
N HIS A 12 2.33 -15.86 5.28
CA HIS A 12 2.58 -14.43 5.42
C HIS A 12 1.59 -13.62 4.57
N VAL A 13 0.95 -12.60 5.17
CA VAL A 13 -0.03 -11.74 4.54
C VAL A 13 0.31 -10.28 4.85
N ASN A 14 0.30 -9.43 3.83
CA ASN A 14 0.46 -7.99 3.99
C ASN A 14 -0.92 -7.34 4.07
N ILE A 15 -1.22 -6.69 5.17
CA ILE A 15 -2.44 -5.89 5.32
C ILE A 15 -2.08 -4.46 5.67
N GLY A 16 -3.05 -3.56 5.62
CA GLY A 16 -2.81 -2.21 6.10
C GLY A 16 -4.11 -1.47 6.36
N THR A 17 -3.97 -0.39 7.13
CA THR A 17 -5.06 0.53 7.44
C THR A 17 -5.15 1.64 6.41
N ILE A 18 -6.34 1.85 5.86
CA ILE A 18 -6.70 2.94 4.94
C ILE A 18 -7.94 3.67 5.46
N GLY A 19 -8.18 4.90 5.02
CA GLY A 19 -9.33 5.70 5.42
C GLY A 19 -8.97 7.15 5.65
N HIS A 20 -9.97 7.96 5.98
CA HIS A 20 -9.83 9.41 6.17
C HIS A 20 -8.86 9.77 7.32
N VAL A 21 -8.32 10.99 7.30
CA VAL A 21 -7.59 11.56 8.44
C VAL A 21 -8.50 11.59 9.67
N ASP A 22 -7.95 11.41 10.86
CA ASP A 22 -8.66 11.42 12.17
C ASP A 22 -9.71 10.32 12.37
N HIS A 23 -9.87 9.37 11.44
CA HIS A 23 -10.73 8.20 11.64
C HIS A 23 -10.14 7.13 12.58
N GLY A 24 -8.87 7.30 13.01
CA GLY A 24 -8.24 6.47 14.05
C GLY A 24 -7.49 5.25 13.52
N LYS A 25 -6.90 5.32 12.31
CA LYS A 25 -6.09 4.24 11.71
C LYS A 25 -4.93 3.82 12.60
N THR A 26 -4.06 4.77 12.96
CA THR A 26 -2.89 4.52 13.81
C THR A 26 -3.29 4.07 15.22
N THR A 27 -4.40 4.62 15.76
CA THR A 27 -4.97 4.17 17.04
C THR A 27 -5.40 2.69 16.97
N LEU A 28 -6.05 2.30 15.87
CA LEU A 28 -6.46 0.91 15.63
C LEU A 28 -5.23 0.00 15.50
N THR A 29 -4.22 0.41 14.74
CA THR A 29 -2.96 -0.33 14.58
C THR A 29 -2.30 -0.57 15.94
N ALA A 30 -2.22 0.46 16.79
CA ALA A 30 -1.70 0.34 18.16
C ALA A 30 -2.56 -0.60 19.04
N ALA A 31 -3.90 -0.52 18.94
CA ALA A 31 -4.82 -1.40 19.67
C ALA A 31 -4.68 -2.87 19.27
N ILE A 32 -4.51 -3.15 17.96
CA ILE A 32 -4.24 -4.51 17.45
C ILE A 32 -2.94 -5.06 18.04
N THR A 33 -1.85 -4.28 18.00
CA THR A 33 -0.57 -4.74 18.55
C THR A 33 -0.64 -4.95 20.06
N LYS A 34 -1.40 -4.12 20.79
CA LYS A 34 -1.61 -4.28 22.24
C LYS A 34 -2.35 -5.58 22.56
N TYR A 35 -3.47 -5.83 21.88
CA TYR A 35 -4.25 -7.06 22.07
C TYR A 35 -3.44 -8.31 21.76
N LEU A 36 -2.74 -8.32 20.62
CA LEU A 36 -1.92 -9.48 20.24
C LEU A 36 -0.66 -9.63 21.11
N ALA A 37 -0.12 -8.55 21.66
CA ALA A 37 0.98 -8.63 22.63
C ALA A 37 0.54 -9.30 23.94
N LEU A 38 -0.69 -9.08 24.42
CA LEU A 38 -1.25 -9.80 25.56
C LEU A 38 -1.36 -11.32 25.31
N LYS A 39 -1.53 -11.72 24.06
CA LYS A 39 -1.51 -13.13 23.62
C LYS A 39 -0.09 -13.67 23.37
N GLY A 40 0.95 -12.83 23.43
CA GLY A 40 2.33 -13.21 23.09
C GLY A 40 2.58 -13.33 21.57
N GLN A 41 1.71 -12.74 20.74
CA GLN A 41 1.69 -12.85 19.28
C GLN A 41 2.18 -11.56 18.60
N ALA A 42 2.54 -10.52 19.34
CA ALA A 42 3.10 -9.27 18.83
C ALA A 42 4.06 -8.65 19.86
N GLN A 43 4.88 -7.70 19.38
CA GLN A 43 5.46 -6.69 20.23
C GLN A 43 4.51 -5.50 20.26
N TYR A 44 4.14 -5.01 21.43
CA TYR A 44 3.30 -3.81 21.54
C TYR A 44 4.04 -2.60 20.98
N GLU A 45 3.39 -1.94 20.03
CA GLU A 45 3.84 -0.67 19.45
C GLU A 45 2.83 0.41 19.85
N ASP A 46 3.27 1.37 20.65
CA ASP A 46 2.42 2.49 21.02
C ASP A 46 2.26 3.49 19.85
N TYR A 47 1.30 4.40 19.96
CA TYR A 47 1.03 5.42 18.94
C TYR A 47 2.30 6.19 18.55
N SER A 48 3.13 6.55 19.53
CA SER A 48 4.36 7.33 19.31
C SER A 48 5.50 6.51 18.69
N SER A 49 5.42 5.18 18.76
CA SER A 49 6.38 4.30 18.09
C SER A 49 5.99 3.96 16.66
N ILE A 50 4.72 4.12 16.31
CA ILE A 50 4.20 4.01 14.93
C ILE A 50 4.49 5.33 14.19
N ASP A 51 3.99 6.47 14.67
CA ASP A 51 4.25 7.81 14.13
C ASP A 51 5.57 8.36 14.70
N LYS A 52 6.68 8.06 14.04
CA LYS A 52 8.04 8.31 14.54
C LYS A 52 8.59 9.69 14.25
N ALA A 53 8.17 10.30 13.13
CA ALA A 53 8.70 11.58 12.71
C ALA A 53 8.27 12.71 13.66
N PRO A 54 9.15 13.65 13.99
CA PRO A 54 8.78 14.80 14.82
C PRO A 54 7.56 15.57 14.29
N GLU A 55 7.47 15.72 12.96
CA GLU A 55 6.36 16.39 12.29
C GLU A 55 5.04 15.63 12.41
N GLU A 56 5.07 14.29 12.41
CA GLU A 56 3.89 13.44 12.63
C GLU A 56 3.32 13.65 14.02
N ARG A 57 4.20 13.69 15.04
CA ARG A 57 3.83 13.90 16.44
C ARG A 57 3.30 15.32 16.70
N GLU A 58 3.92 16.32 16.07
CA GLU A 58 3.54 17.73 16.24
C GLU A 58 2.17 18.00 15.60
N ARG A 59 1.89 17.41 14.45
CA ARG A 59 0.64 17.59 13.71
C ARG A 59 -0.45 16.59 14.09
N GLY A 60 -0.10 15.49 14.77
CA GLY A 60 -1.04 14.40 15.09
C GLY A 60 -1.55 13.64 13.86
N ILE A 61 -0.78 13.61 12.76
CA ILE A 61 -1.16 12.95 11.52
C ILE A 61 -0.01 12.06 11.01
N THR A 62 -0.34 10.91 10.46
CA THR A 62 0.63 10.03 9.79
C THR A 62 1.04 10.63 8.45
N ILE A 63 2.33 10.76 8.22
CA ILE A 63 2.93 11.29 6.98
C ILE A 63 3.52 10.15 6.15
N ASN A 64 4.33 9.30 6.79
CA ASN A 64 4.99 8.17 6.17
C ASN A 64 4.26 6.87 6.51
N THR A 65 4.38 5.88 5.63
CA THR A 65 3.92 4.53 5.94
C THR A 65 4.76 3.94 7.08
N ALA A 66 4.08 3.38 8.08
CA ALA A 66 4.73 2.64 9.15
C ALA A 66 4.45 1.14 8.99
N HIS A 67 5.47 0.31 9.24
CA HIS A 67 5.35 -1.14 9.17
C HIS A 67 5.42 -1.74 10.56
N VAL A 68 4.43 -2.56 10.89
CA VAL A 68 4.31 -3.27 12.17
C VAL A 68 4.18 -4.77 11.89
N GLU A 69 4.79 -5.60 12.73
CA GLU A 69 4.75 -7.05 12.64
C GLU A 69 3.90 -7.64 13.76
N TYR A 70 3.03 -8.58 13.43
CA TYR A 70 2.31 -9.40 14.40
C TYR A 70 1.82 -10.71 13.78
N GLU A 71 1.31 -11.59 14.60
CA GLU A 71 0.73 -12.84 14.14
C GLU A 71 -0.58 -13.18 14.87
N THR A 72 -1.40 -13.98 14.22
CA THR A 72 -2.52 -14.70 14.84
C THR A 72 -2.17 -16.18 14.95
N ASP A 73 -3.10 -16.99 15.41
CA ASP A 73 -2.90 -18.43 15.41
C ASP A 73 -2.78 -19.00 13.97
N ALA A 74 -3.42 -18.35 12.99
CA ALA A 74 -3.49 -18.78 11.61
C ALA A 74 -2.39 -18.20 10.72
N ARG A 75 -1.99 -16.93 10.91
CA ARG A 75 -1.19 -16.18 9.95
C ARG A 75 -0.16 -15.28 10.60
N HIS A 76 0.89 -14.95 9.83
CA HIS A 76 1.86 -13.91 10.12
C HIS A 76 1.55 -12.68 9.28
N TYR A 77 1.51 -11.49 9.89
CA TYR A 77 1.13 -10.24 9.24
C TYR A 77 2.27 -9.23 9.24
N ALA A 78 2.48 -8.62 8.06
CA ALA A 78 3.08 -7.30 7.95
C ALA A 78 1.95 -6.29 7.79
N HIS A 79 1.84 -5.35 8.71
CA HIS A 79 0.81 -4.33 8.70
C HIS A 79 1.41 -2.97 8.31
N VAL A 80 0.83 -2.36 7.29
CA VAL A 80 1.22 -1.04 6.78
C VAL A 80 0.21 -0.01 7.26
N ASP A 81 0.60 0.85 8.18
CA ASP A 81 -0.23 2.01 8.56
C ASP A 81 -0.05 3.14 7.55
N CYS A 82 -1.12 3.50 6.84
CA CYS A 82 -1.09 4.47 5.77
C CYS A 82 -1.55 5.85 6.22
N PRO A 83 -0.93 6.93 5.67
CA PRO A 83 -1.41 8.29 5.91
C PRO A 83 -2.85 8.47 5.40
N GLY A 84 -3.62 9.30 6.12
CA GLY A 84 -5.01 9.62 5.75
C GLY A 84 -5.17 10.96 5.02
N HIS A 85 -4.18 11.84 5.09
CA HIS A 85 -4.27 13.19 4.56
C HIS A 85 -3.96 13.24 3.05
N ALA A 86 -4.69 14.05 2.29
CA ALA A 86 -4.58 14.15 0.84
C ALA A 86 -3.16 14.55 0.35
N ASP A 87 -2.42 15.34 1.13
CA ASP A 87 -1.06 15.76 0.77
C ASP A 87 -0.07 14.58 0.71
N TYR A 88 -0.36 13.47 1.42
CA TYR A 88 0.50 12.30 1.52
C TYR A 88 0.00 11.10 0.73
N ILE A 89 -0.87 11.35 -0.24
CA ILE A 89 -1.49 10.30 -1.07
C ILE A 89 -0.46 9.41 -1.80
N LYS A 90 0.72 9.95 -2.14
CA LYS A 90 1.84 9.18 -2.71
C LYS A 90 2.26 8.03 -1.78
N ASN A 91 2.39 8.33 -0.50
CA ASN A 91 2.78 7.35 0.50
C ASN A 91 1.65 6.33 0.73
N MET A 92 0.38 6.80 0.68
CA MET A 92 -0.79 5.92 0.72
C MET A 92 -0.80 4.95 -0.47
N ILE A 93 -0.60 5.43 -1.70
CA ILE A 93 -0.56 4.58 -2.91
C ILE A 93 0.58 3.55 -2.81
N THR A 94 1.76 3.98 -2.36
CA THR A 94 2.91 3.09 -2.17
C THR A 94 2.62 2.02 -1.13
N GLY A 95 2.00 2.39 0.00
CA GLY A 95 1.59 1.45 1.04
C GLY A 95 0.51 0.48 0.54
N ALA A 96 -0.53 0.99 -0.11
CA ALA A 96 -1.62 0.18 -0.62
C ALA A 96 -1.16 -0.84 -1.69
N ALA A 97 -0.19 -0.48 -2.52
CA ALA A 97 0.38 -1.39 -3.52
C ALA A 97 1.11 -2.61 -2.89
N GLN A 98 1.42 -2.54 -1.60
CA GLN A 98 2.04 -3.64 -0.87
C GLN A 98 1.04 -4.59 -0.21
N MET A 99 -0.25 -4.24 -0.16
CA MET A 99 -1.26 -4.96 0.60
C MET A 99 -1.84 -6.14 -0.17
N ASP A 100 -2.03 -7.24 0.53
CA ASP A 100 -2.81 -8.41 0.11
C ASP A 100 -4.28 -8.30 0.58
N GLY A 101 -4.57 -7.34 1.45
CA GLY A 101 -5.88 -6.95 1.93
C GLY A 101 -5.79 -5.66 2.73
N ALA A 102 -6.90 -4.96 2.89
CA ALA A 102 -6.94 -3.70 3.64
C ALA A 102 -7.99 -3.70 4.74
N ILE A 103 -7.72 -2.97 5.82
CA ILE A 103 -8.70 -2.59 6.84
C ILE A 103 -9.10 -1.14 6.57
N LEU A 104 -10.33 -0.94 6.14
CA LEU A 104 -10.89 0.38 5.94
C LEU A 104 -11.45 0.91 7.26
N VAL A 105 -10.84 1.96 7.78
CA VAL A 105 -11.24 2.57 9.05
C VAL A 105 -12.13 3.78 8.78
N ILE A 106 -13.35 3.75 9.31
CA ILE A 106 -14.34 4.82 9.17
C ILE A 106 -14.83 5.20 10.56
N ALA A 107 -14.84 6.49 10.89
CA ALA A 107 -15.46 6.96 12.12
C ALA A 107 -16.98 6.93 11.98
N ALA A 108 -17.67 6.31 12.93
CA ALA A 108 -19.13 6.22 12.94
C ALA A 108 -19.81 7.60 13.04
N THR A 109 -19.10 8.59 13.61
CA THR A 109 -19.56 9.98 13.72
C THR A 109 -19.62 10.71 12.39
N ASP A 110 -18.76 10.31 11.42
CA ASP A 110 -18.53 11.09 10.19
C ASP A 110 -18.96 10.34 8.92
N GLY A 111 -19.01 9.01 8.98
CA GLY A 111 -19.29 8.17 7.81
C GLY A 111 -18.19 8.22 6.73
N PRO A 112 -18.49 7.78 5.50
CA PRO A 112 -17.52 7.78 4.38
C PRO A 112 -17.26 9.18 3.86
N MET A 113 -16.10 9.73 4.20
CA MET A 113 -15.63 11.05 3.78
C MET A 113 -14.96 11.01 2.39
N ALA A 114 -14.59 12.19 1.86
CA ALA A 114 -13.98 12.31 0.53
C ALA A 114 -12.70 11.48 0.38
N GLN A 115 -11.81 11.52 1.37
CA GLN A 115 -10.56 10.73 1.35
C GLN A 115 -10.83 9.23 1.54
N THR A 116 -11.89 8.85 2.26
CA THR A 116 -12.33 7.44 2.34
C THR A 116 -12.63 6.91 0.94
N LYS A 117 -13.41 7.66 0.16
CA LYS A 117 -13.78 7.31 -1.22
C LYS A 117 -12.55 7.25 -2.12
N GLU A 118 -11.63 8.21 -2.00
CA GLU A 118 -10.37 8.20 -2.73
C GLU A 118 -9.49 6.98 -2.37
N HIS A 119 -9.40 6.63 -1.09
CA HIS A 119 -8.61 5.47 -0.64
C HIS A 119 -9.20 4.15 -1.13
N ILE A 120 -10.53 3.98 -1.14
CA ILE A 120 -11.19 2.80 -1.71
C ILE A 120 -10.88 2.69 -3.20
N LEU A 121 -11.02 3.79 -3.95
CA LEU A 121 -10.70 3.86 -5.36
C LEU A 121 -9.24 3.46 -5.64
N LEU A 122 -8.30 4.06 -4.91
CA LEU A 122 -6.88 3.77 -5.07
C LEU A 122 -6.53 2.33 -4.69
N ALA A 123 -7.09 1.80 -3.62
CA ALA A 123 -6.93 0.39 -3.25
C ALA A 123 -7.39 -0.55 -4.38
N ARG A 124 -8.53 -0.23 -5.00
CA ARG A 124 -9.02 -0.98 -6.17
C ARG A 124 -8.04 -0.90 -7.36
N GLN A 125 -7.51 0.29 -7.63
CA GLN A 125 -6.58 0.53 -8.75
C GLN A 125 -5.24 -0.17 -8.58
N VAL A 126 -4.65 -0.14 -7.39
CA VAL A 126 -3.40 -0.86 -7.12
C VAL A 126 -3.59 -2.37 -6.97
N GLY A 127 -4.84 -2.84 -6.96
CA GLY A 127 -5.18 -4.26 -6.99
C GLY A 127 -5.30 -4.92 -5.63
N VAL A 128 -5.63 -4.19 -4.57
CA VAL A 128 -5.99 -4.78 -3.27
C VAL A 128 -7.21 -5.69 -3.46
N PRO A 129 -7.10 -6.99 -3.19
CA PRO A 129 -8.15 -7.95 -3.57
C PRO A 129 -9.35 -7.96 -2.63
N ALA A 130 -9.15 -7.60 -1.35
CA ALA A 130 -10.20 -7.66 -0.34
C ALA A 130 -10.05 -6.55 0.71
N ILE A 131 -11.18 -6.09 1.23
CA ILE A 131 -11.27 -5.07 2.28
C ILE A 131 -12.13 -5.62 3.41
N VAL A 132 -11.71 -5.39 4.66
CA VAL A 132 -12.52 -5.54 5.87
C VAL A 132 -12.76 -4.15 6.44
N VAL A 133 -13.93 -3.84 6.95
CA VAL A 133 -14.24 -2.52 7.50
C VAL A 133 -14.21 -2.55 9.02
N PHE A 134 -13.58 -1.53 9.61
CA PHE A 134 -13.69 -1.23 11.02
C PHE A 134 -14.42 0.11 11.20
N LEU A 135 -15.68 0.03 11.67
CA LEU A 135 -16.46 1.20 12.03
C LEU A 135 -16.05 1.64 13.43
N ASN A 136 -15.20 2.65 13.48
CA ASN A 136 -14.55 3.14 14.69
C ASN A 136 -15.37 4.24 15.39
N LYS A 137 -15.02 4.54 16.62
CA LYS A 137 -15.67 5.57 17.47
C LYS A 137 -17.15 5.32 17.73
N CYS A 138 -17.59 4.07 17.74
CA CYS A 138 -18.98 3.72 18.06
C CYS A 138 -19.38 4.10 19.50
N ASP A 139 -18.39 4.28 20.39
CA ASP A 139 -18.57 4.81 21.74
C ASP A 139 -19.08 6.26 21.80
N GLN A 140 -19.00 6.99 20.68
CA GLN A 140 -19.47 8.38 20.56
C GLN A 140 -20.85 8.50 19.90
N VAL A 141 -21.48 7.38 19.54
CA VAL A 141 -22.78 7.35 18.88
C VAL A 141 -23.73 6.51 19.72
N ASP A 142 -24.68 7.17 20.38
CA ASP A 142 -25.67 6.52 21.24
C ASP A 142 -26.88 5.97 20.47
N ASP A 143 -27.03 6.34 19.18
CA ASP A 143 -28.15 5.99 18.33
C ASP A 143 -27.80 4.80 17.42
N GLU A 144 -28.41 3.66 17.66
CA GLU A 144 -28.20 2.43 16.90
C GLU A 144 -28.70 2.55 15.44
N GLU A 145 -29.78 3.32 15.20
CA GLU A 145 -30.29 3.55 13.85
C GLU A 145 -29.28 4.36 13.02
N LEU A 146 -28.55 5.29 13.65
CA LEU A 146 -27.49 6.04 12.98
C LEU A 146 -26.32 5.14 12.60
N LEU A 147 -25.93 4.20 13.46
CA LEU A 147 -24.89 3.22 13.14
C LEU A 147 -25.29 2.33 11.96
N GLU A 148 -26.55 1.92 11.87
CA GLU A 148 -27.07 1.14 10.73
C GLU A 148 -27.06 1.96 9.43
N LEU A 149 -27.44 3.25 9.49
CA LEU A 149 -27.39 4.15 8.32
C LEU A 149 -25.96 4.33 7.81
N VAL A 150 -25.00 4.55 8.71
CA VAL A 150 -23.59 4.67 8.33
C VAL A 150 -23.08 3.36 7.71
N GLU A 151 -23.44 2.21 8.27
CA GLU A 151 -23.10 0.91 7.71
C GLU A 151 -23.65 0.75 6.29
N MET A 152 -24.90 1.13 6.03
CA MET A 152 -25.51 1.09 4.71
C MET A 152 -24.75 1.99 3.71
N GLU A 153 -24.40 3.21 4.10
CA GLU A 153 -23.63 4.14 3.25
C GLU A 153 -22.24 3.57 2.92
N VAL A 154 -21.59 2.91 3.87
CA VAL A 154 -20.31 2.24 3.67
C VAL A 154 -20.45 1.12 2.63
N ARG A 155 -21.46 0.24 2.76
CA ARG A 155 -21.72 -0.86 1.82
C ARG A 155 -22.01 -0.34 0.40
N GLU A 156 -22.84 0.70 0.28
CA GLU A 156 -23.15 1.34 -0.99
C GLU A 156 -21.88 1.96 -1.61
N THR A 157 -21.07 2.64 -0.80
CA THR A 157 -19.81 3.23 -1.26
C THR A 157 -18.86 2.15 -1.77
N LEU A 158 -18.68 1.05 -1.06
CA LEU A 158 -17.81 -0.06 -1.48
C LEU A 158 -18.31 -0.71 -2.77
N SER A 159 -19.63 -0.93 -2.90
CA SER A 159 -20.26 -1.49 -4.10
C SER A 159 -20.06 -0.58 -5.31
N LYS A 160 -20.14 0.74 -5.14
CA LYS A 160 -19.86 1.72 -6.19
C LYS A 160 -18.43 1.61 -6.76
N TYR A 161 -17.46 1.24 -5.92
CA TYR A 161 -16.06 1.05 -6.32
C TYR A 161 -15.73 -0.43 -6.62
N GLU A 162 -16.73 -1.24 -6.96
CA GLU A 162 -16.60 -2.63 -7.39
C GLU A 162 -16.01 -3.58 -6.34
N PHE A 163 -16.16 -3.28 -5.07
CA PHE A 163 -15.99 -4.24 -3.99
C PHE A 163 -17.34 -4.87 -3.62
N PRO A 164 -17.40 -6.12 -3.14
CA PRO A 164 -18.66 -6.79 -2.80
C PRO A 164 -19.24 -6.26 -1.49
N GLY A 165 -19.76 -5.01 -1.50
CA GLY A 165 -20.15 -4.26 -0.31
C GLY A 165 -21.12 -5.00 0.61
N ASP A 166 -22.03 -5.83 0.06
CA ASP A 166 -23.00 -6.59 0.86
C ASP A 166 -22.35 -7.73 1.65
N ASP A 167 -21.26 -8.32 1.13
CA ASP A 167 -20.58 -9.47 1.74
C ASP A 167 -19.37 -9.09 2.62
N ILE A 168 -18.96 -7.82 2.60
CA ILE A 168 -17.79 -7.35 3.34
C ILE A 168 -18.08 -7.34 4.85
N PRO A 169 -17.21 -7.95 5.68
CA PRO A 169 -17.31 -7.84 7.12
C PRO A 169 -17.16 -6.39 7.59
N ILE A 170 -18.11 -5.91 8.40
CA ILE A 170 -18.05 -4.61 9.05
C ILE A 170 -18.10 -4.82 10.55
N ILE A 171 -16.99 -4.51 11.22
CA ILE A 171 -16.84 -4.66 12.66
C ILE A 171 -17.02 -3.29 13.31
N LYS A 172 -17.90 -3.21 14.31
CA LYS A 172 -18.22 -1.99 15.07
C LYS A 172 -17.42 -1.97 16.37
N GLY A 173 -16.81 -0.84 16.71
CA GLY A 173 -16.07 -0.75 17.97
C GLY A 173 -15.41 0.60 18.23
N SER A 174 -14.59 0.63 19.28
CA SER A 174 -13.76 1.78 19.65
C SER A 174 -12.31 1.34 19.80
N ALA A 175 -11.49 1.77 18.83
CA ALA A 175 -10.05 1.53 18.90
C ALA A 175 -9.41 2.22 20.11
N LEU A 176 -9.95 3.37 20.55
CA LEU A 176 -9.44 4.10 21.70
C LEU A 176 -9.71 3.34 23.01
N ASN A 177 -10.93 2.82 23.21
CA ASN A 177 -11.25 2.03 24.39
C ASN A 177 -10.36 0.79 24.47
N ALA A 178 -10.19 0.07 23.36
CA ALA A 178 -9.27 -1.06 23.29
C ALA A 178 -7.82 -0.65 23.58
N LEU A 179 -7.36 0.48 23.05
CA LEU A 179 -6.00 0.97 23.30
C LEU A 179 -5.78 1.38 24.75
N THR A 180 -6.76 2.00 25.40
CA THR A 180 -6.66 2.47 26.79
C THR A 180 -7.04 1.41 27.83
N CYS A 181 -7.65 0.29 27.40
CA CYS A 181 -8.03 -0.83 28.27
C CYS A 181 -6.81 -1.35 29.06
N GLU A 182 -6.93 -1.44 30.39
CA GLU A 182 -5.92 -2.01 31.28
C GLU A 182 -6.19 -3.48 31.66
N GLY A 183 -7.27 -4.04 31.11
CA GLY A 183 -7.70 -5.42 31.37
C GLY A 183 -6.87 -6.49 30.66
N GLY A 184 -7.21 -7.74 30.89
CA GLY A 184 -6.60 -8.88 30.18
C GLY A 184 -7.22 -9.10 28.80
N VAL A 185 -6.75 -10.15 28.10
CA VAL A 185 -7.14 -10.49 26.73
C VAL A 185 -8.65 -10.74 26.56
N ASP A 186 -9.35 -11.12 27.63
CA ASP A 186 -10.79 -11.39 27.64
C ASP A 186 -11.63 -10.17 28.04
N ASP A 187 -11.01 -9.01 28.20
CA ASP A 187 -11.73 -7.77 28.54
C ASP A 187 -12.68 -7.39 27.38
N PRO A 188 -13.93 -6.99 27.69
CA PRO A 188 -14.90 -6.59 26.68
C PRO A 188 -14.44 -5.51 25.71
N ASP A 189 -13.57 -4.60 26.14
CA ASP A 189 -13.02 -3.54 25.29
C ASP A 189 -12.17 -4.09 24.14
N PHE A 190 -11.61 -5.31 24.26
CA PHE A 190 -10.91 -5.99 23.18
C PHE A 190 -11.79 -6.84 22.26
N ALA A 191 -13.09 -6.99 22.57
CA ALA A 191 -13.98 -7.84 21.77
C ALA A 191 -14.00 -7.44 20.28
N CYS A 192 -14.08 -6.14 20.00
CA CYS A 192 -14.08 -5.62 18.62
C CYS A 192 -12.73 -5.87 17.90
N ILE A 193 -11.60 -5.84 18.61
CA ILE A 193 -10.27 -6.12 18.01
C ILE A 193 -10.14 -7.62 17.72
N LYS A 194 -10.62 -8.47 18.60
CA LYS A 194 -10.68 -9.92 18.37
C LYS A 194 -11.52 -10.24 17.13
N GLU A 195 -12.75 -9.71 17.07
CA GLU A 195 -13.66 -9.90 15.95
C GLU A 195 -13.05 -9.41 14.63
N LEU A 196 -12.38 -8.24 14.65
CA LEU A 196 -11.66 -7.72 13.50
C LEU A 196 -10.58 -8.69 13.02
N MET A 197 -9.76 -9.21 13.92
CA MET A 197 -8.69 -10.13 13.54
C MET A 197 -9.22 -11.48 13.04
N ASP A 198 -10.31 -11.98 13.62
CA ASP A 198 -11.00 -13.18 13.15
C ASP A 198 -11.60 -12.96 11.74
N ALA A 199 -12.14 -11.77 11.46
CA ALA A 199 -12.62 -11.40 10.13
C ALA A 199 -11.47 -11.26 9.12
N VAL A 200 -10.36 -10.65 9.51
CA VAL A 200 -9.16 -10.53 8.68
C VAL A 200 -8.59 -11.91 8.33
N ASP A 201 -8.49 -12.80 9.31
CA ASP A 201 -8.01 -14.19 9.10
C ASP A 201 -8.90 -14.99 8.13
N SER A 202 -10.21 -14.81 8.20
CA SER A 202 -11.18 -15.59 7.42
C SER A 202 -11.50 -14.99 6.06
N TYR A 203 -11.63 -13.67 5.96
CA TYR A 203 -12.12 -12.99 4.75
C TYR A 203 -11.02 -12.60 3.78
N ILE A 204 -9.85 -12.15 4.26
CA ILE A 204 -8.74 -11.78 3.39
C ILE A 204 -8.09 -13.04 2.82
N PRO A 205 -8.02 -13.19 1.47
CA PRO A 205 -7.47 -14.39 0.88
C PRO A 205 -5.97 -14.51 1.17
N THR A 206 -5.49 -15.78 1.31
CA THR A 206 -4.04 -16.02 1.29
C THR A 206 -3.54 -15.76 -0.14
N PRO A 207 -2.59 -14.83 -0.33
CA PRO A 207 -2.16 -14.44 -1.66
C PRO A 207 -1.41 -15.57 -2.37
N ASP A 208 -1.67 -15.70 -3.68
CA ASP A 208 -0.86 -16.55 -4.55
C ASP A 208 0.48 -15.86 -4.83
N ARG A 209 1.56 -16.44 -4.34
CA ARG A 209 2.91 -15.86 -4.46
C ARG A 209 3.56 -16.32 -5.78
N LYS A 210 3.95 -15.35 -6.62
CA LYS A 210 4.66 -15.59 -7.88
C LYS A 210 6.16 -15.86 -7.65
N ALA A 211 6.47 -16.86 -6.81
CA ALA A 211 7.83 -17.16 -6.38
C ALA A 211 8.70 -17.78 -7.48
N ASP A 212 8.10 -18.37 -8.50
CA ASP A 212 8.75 -19.02 -9.66
C ASP A 212 9.19 -18.02 -10.76
N GLN A 213 8.74 -16.76 -10.67
CA GLN A 213 9.12 -15.71 -11.61
C GLN A 213 10.49 -15.10 -11.28
N PRO A 214 11.12 -14.36 -12.21
CA PRO A 214 12.34 -13.62 -11.93
C PRO A 214 12.13 -12.59 -10.81
N PHE A 215 13.06 -12.52 -9.85
CA PHE A 215 13.01 -11.59 -8.73
C PHE A 215 12.79 -10.15 -9.19
N LEU A 216 11.87 -9.47 -8.50
CA LEU A 216 11.62 -8.03 -8.63
C LEU A 216 11.12 -7.46 -7.30
N MET A 217 11.74 -6.37 -6.86
CA MET A 217 11.39 -5.61 -5.67
C MET A 217 11.43 -4.11 -5.98
N PRO A 218 10.29 -3.42 -5.99
CA PRO A 218 10.26 -1.95 -6.04
C PRO A 218 10.94 -1.35 -4.81
N VAL A 219 11.77 -0.33 -5.01
CA VAL A 219 12.45 0.38 -3.93
C VAL A 219 11.49 1.40 -3.31
N GLU A 220 11.27 1.27 -2.02
CA GLU A 220 10.38 2.14 -1.24
C GLU A 220 11.17 3.20 -0.47
N ASP A 221 12.25 2.79 0.19
CA ASP A 221 13.13 3.69 0.92
C ASP A 221 14.58 3.24 0.83
N VAL A 222 15.49 4.18 1.02
CA VAL A 222 16.94 3.95 0.96
C VAL A 222 17.63 4.65 2.12
N PHE A 223 18.37 3.89 2.90
CA PHE A 223 19.16 4.44 4.01
C PHE A 223 20.54 3.77 4.13
N THR A 224 21.42 4.40 4.86
CA THR A 224 22.77 3.89 5.09
C THR A 224 22.93 3.43 6.53
N ILE A 225 23.48 2.23 6.71
CA ILE A 225 23.89 1.73 8.01
C ILE A 225 25.40 1.95 8.13
N THR A 226 25.81 2.76 9.10
CA THR A 226 27.23 3.05 9.37
C THR A 226 28.04 1.76 9.52
N GLY A 227 29.09 1.62 8.72
CA GLY A 227 29.98 0.44 8.75
C GLY A 227 29.44 -0.80 8.03
N ARG A 228 28.19 -0.77 7.50
CA ARG A 228 27.59 -1.89 6.77
C ARG A 228 27.29 -1.58 5.28
N GLY A 229 26.85 -0.36 4.98
CA GLY A 229 26.55 0.07 3.62
C GLY A 229 25.11 0.54 3.40
N THR A 230 24.69 0.60 2.15
CA THR A 230 23.38 1.06 1.72
C THR A 230 22.36 -0.09 1.77
N VAL A 231 21.20 0.22 2.34
CA VAL A 231 20.05 -0.68 2.42
C VAL A 231 18.92 -0.09 1.59
N ALA A 232 18.36 -0.89 0.69
CA ALA A 232 17.11 -0.61 0.00
C ALA A 232 15.99 -1.45 0.60
N THR A 233 14.87 -0.84 0.92
CA THR A 233 13.67 -1.51 1.43
C THR A 233 12.59 -1.58 0.37
N GLY A 234 11.75 -2.59 0.48
CA GLY A 234 10.58 -2.78 -0.37
C GLY A 234 9.93 -4.14 -0.15
N ARG A 235 8.76 -4.30 -0.75
CA ARG A 235 8.09 -5.60 -0.84
C ARG A 235 8.60 -6.34 -2.07
N VAL A 236 8.94 -7.60 -1.92
CA VAL A 236 9.21 -8.49 -3.06
C VAL A 236 7.92 -8.70 -3.85
N GLU A 237 7.84 -8.15 -5.05
CA GLU A 237 6.66 -8.23 -5.92
C GLU A 237 6.51 -9.63 -6.50
N ARG A 238 7.65 -10.25 -6.91
CA ARG A 238 7.72 -11.60 -7.47
C ARG A 238 9.12 -12.20 -7.33
N GLY A 239 9.18 -13.51 -7.48
CA GLY A 239 10.42 -14.27 -7.45
C GLY A 239 10.99 -14.49 -6.07
N THR A 240 12.23 -14.91 -6.03
CA THR A 240 13.00 -15.14 -4.82
C THR A 240 14.39 -14.50 -4.95
N ILE A 241 14.98 -14.10 -3.82
CA ILE A 241 16.34 -13.57 -3.72
C ILE A 241 17.07 -14.23 -2.56
N LYS A 242 18.31 -14.63 -2.76
CA LYS A 242 19.18 -15.20 -1.73
C LYS A 242 20.36 -14.28 -1.46
N MET A 243 20.97 -14.47 -0.31
CA MET A 243 22.23 -13.81 0.00
C MET A 243 23.29 -14.17 -1.04
N ASN A 244 24.11 -13.19 -1.40
CA ASN A 244 25.19 -13.24 -2.40
C ASN A 244 24.70 -13.39 -3.86
N GLU A 245 23.42 -13.24 -4.14
CA GLU A 245 22.93 -13.15 -5.51
C GLU A 245 23.16 -11.75 -6.11
N GLU A 246 23.42 -11.72 -7.41
CA GLU A 246 23.54 -10.48 -8.20
C GLU A 246 22.15 -9.96 -8.56
N VAL A 247 21.96 -8.66 -8.37
CA VAL A 247 20.76 -7.93 -8.76
C VAL A 247 21.13 -6.71 -9.60
N GLU A 248 20.17 -6.20 -10.34
CA GLU A 248 20.28 -5.02 -11.17
C GLU A 248 19.34 -3.93 -10.65
N ILE A 249 19.82 -2.70 -10.57
CA ILE A 249 19.03 -1.50 -10.23
C ILE A 249 18.55 -0.92 -11.55
N VAL A 250 17.22 -0.77 -11.74
CA VAL A 250 16.60 -0.34 -13.00
C VAL A 250 15.56 0.74 -12.74
N GLY A 251 15.50 1.72 -13.64
CA GLY A 251 14.53 2.81 -13.64
C GLY A 251 15.11 4.15 -13.22
N LEU A 252 14.40 5.22 -13.54
CA LEU A 252 14.74 6.64 -13.36
C LEU A 252 15.96 7.11 -14.17
N THR A 253 16.76 6.21 -14.65
CA THR A 253 17.89 6.44 -15.56
C THR A 253 17.94 5.35 -16.62
N ASP A 254 18.60 5.61 -17.75
CA ASP A 254 18.85 4.59 -18.77
C ASP A 254 19.97 3.62 -18.35
N GLU A 255 20.81 4.05 -17.40
CA GLU A 255 21.91 3.24 -16.89
C GLU A 255 21.39 2.18 -15.92
N LYS A 256 21.88 0.95 -16.11
CA LYS A 256 21.63 -0.17 -15.21
C LYS A 256 22.88 -0.43 -14.37
N LYS A 257 22.70 -0.53 -13.07
CA LYS A 257 23.78 -0.80 -12.13
C LYS A 257 23.63 -2.18 -11.52
N LYS A 258 24.63 -3.02 -11.69
CA LYS A 258 24.67 -4.34 -11.04
C LYS A 258 25.29 -4.26 -9.65
N THR A 259 24.74 -5.02 -8.74
CA THR A 259 25.25 -5.16 -7.37
C THR A 259 24.94 -6.53 -6.81
N VAL A 260 25.45 -6.82 -5.62
CA VAL A 260 25.23 -8.10 -4.93
C VAL A 260 24.53 -7.82 -3.60
N VAL A 261 23.50 -8.60 -3.31
CA VAL A 261 22.79 -8.59 -2.03
C VAL A 261 23.64 -9.31 -0.97
N THR A 262 24.17 -8.57 0.00
CA THR A 262 25.04 -9.12 1.07
C THR A 262 24.32 -9.41 2.37
N GLY A 263 23.08 -9.01 2.50
CA GLY A 263 22.24 -9.27 3.66
C GLY A 263 20.78 -9.02 3.34
N ILE A 264 19.91 -9.81 3.95
CA ILE A 264 18.46 -9.67 3.85
C ILE A 264 17.89 -9.65 5.27
N GLU A 265 17.08 -8.66 5.57
CA GLU A 265 16.44 -8.50 6.87
C GLU A 265 14.93 -8.21 6.69
N MET A 266 14.12 -8.80 7.56
CA MET A 266 12.69 -8.51 7.68
C MET A 266 12.38 -8.33 9.18
N PHE A 267 11.77 -7.19 9.56
CA PHE A 267 11.48 -6.84 10.97
C PHE A 267 12.67 -7.05 11.92
N ARG A 268 13.86 -6.59 11.50
CA ARG A 268 15.15 -6.71 12.23
C ARG A 268 15.64 -8.15 12.43
N LYS A 269 15.00 -9.15 11.83
CA LYS A 269 15.43 -10.56 11.82
C LYS A 269 16.16 -10.85 10.51
N LEU A 270 17.20 -11.71 10.57
CA LEU A 270 17.97 -12.09 9.38
C LEU A 270 17.23 -13.17 8.58
N LEU A 271 17.29 -13.07 7.25
CA LEU A 271 16.82 -14.10 6.33
C LEU A 271 17.96 -14.63 5.48
N ASP A 272 17.91 -15.95 5.17
CA ASP A 272 18.81 -16.56 4.19
C ASP A 272 18.35 -16.26 2.76
N PHE A 273 17.03 -16.16 2.58
CA PHE A 273 16.38 -15.81 1.31
C PHE A 273 15.07 -15.07 1.60
N ALA A 274 14.61 -14.31 0.62
CA ALA A 274 13.29 -13.71 0.62
C ALA A 274 12.51 -14.15 -0.63
N GLU A 275 11.20 -14.14 -0.53
CA GLU A 275 10.29 -14.56 -1.59
C GLU A 275 9.17 -13.53 -1.80
N ALA A 276 8.45 -13.67 -2.92
CA ALA A 276 7.33 -12.81 -3.24
C ALA A 276 6.40 -12.61 -2.04
N GLY A 277 6.10 -11.36 -1.72
CA GLY A 277 5.30 -10.94 -0.58
C GLY A 277 6.07 -10.49 0.64
N ASP A 278 7.35 -10.81 0.79
CA ASP A 278 8.14 -10.37 1.94
C ASP A 278 8.46 -8.87 1.86
N ASN A 279 8.30 -8.17 2.97
CA ASN A 279 8.79 -6.79 3.13
C ASN A 279 10.20 -6.82 3.71
N ILE A 280 11.19 -6.51 2.89
CA ILE A 280 12.58 -6.70 3.25
C ILE A 280 13.44 -5.45 3.11
N GLY A 281 14.53 -5.42 3.87
CA GLY A 281 15.67 -4.57 3.61
C GLY A 281 16.82 -5.39 3.04
N THR A 282 17.30 -4.98 1.86
CA THR A 282 18.45 -5.61 1.18
C THR A 282 19.68 -4.77 1.36
N LEU A 283 20.74 -5.34 1.93
CA LEU A 283 22.06 -4.69 2.03
C LEU A 283 22.80 -4.90 0.72
N LEU A 284 23.19 -3.80 0.07
CA LEU A 284 23.79 -3.78 -1.27
C LEU A 284 25.30 -3.52 -1.20
N ARG A 285 26.09 -4.29 -1.97
CA ARG A 285 27.55 -4.16 -2.01
C ARG A 285 27.97 -3.03 -2.96
N GLY A 286 28.80 -2.08 -2.44
CA GLY A 286 29.42 -1.05 -3.30
C GLY A 286 28.44 -0.07 -3.93
N VAL A 287 27.25 0.09 -3.35
CA VAL A 287 26.24 1.06 -3.78
C VAL A 287 26.22 2.19 -2.75
N ALA A 288 26.42 3.43 -3.19
CA ALA A 288 26.21 4.61 -2.36
C ALA A 288 24.72 4.93 -2.27
N LYS A 289 24.29 5.68 -1.23
CA LYS A 289 22.89 6.11 -1.10
C LYS A 289 22.41 6.94 -2.29
N THR A 290 23.32 7.65 -2.95
CA THR A 290 23.07 8.47 -4.16
C THR A 290 22.92 7.66 -5.44
N ASP A 291 23.25 6.38 -5.43
CA ASP A 291 23.22 5.50 -6.60
C ASP A 291 21.91 4.74 -6.77
N ILE A 292 21.06 4.82 -5.76
CA ILE A 292 19.77 4.16 -5.73
C ILE A 292 18.75 5.05 -5.02
N GLU A 293 17.55 5.12 -5.54
CA GLU A 293 16.48 5.93 -4.98
C GLU A 293 15.12 5.26 -5.06
N ARG A 294 14.15 5.77 -4.29
CA ARG A 294 12.75 5.36 -4.34
C ARG A 294 12.22 5.50 -5.77
N GLY A 295 11.51 4.47 -6.24
CA GLY A 295 10.93 4.43 -7.58
C GLY A 295 11.71 3.57 -8.56
N GLN A 296 12.96 3.27 -8.27
CA GLN A 296 13.69 2.23 -8.98
C GLN A 296 13.25 0.84 -8.53
N VAL A 297 13.67 -0.19 -9.24
CA VAL A 297 13.45 -1.58 -8.84
C VAL A 297 14.79 -2.32 -8.72
N LEU A 298 14.87 -3.24 -7.75
CA LEU A 298 15.87 -4.29 -7.73
C LEU A 298 15.29 -5.51 -8.43
N CYS A 299 16.00 -6.04 -9.40
CA CYS A 299 15.52 -7.18 -10.19
C CYS A 299 16.63 -8.19 -10.49
N LYS A 300 16.23 -9.39 -10.94
CA LYS A 300 17.17 -10.33 -11.54
C LYS A 300 17.79 -9.67 -12.79
N PRO A 301 19.12 -9.70 -12.98
CA PRO A 301 19.76 -9.06 -14.11
C PRO A 301 19.11 -9.42 -15.46
N GLY A 302 18.77 -8.38 -16.24
CA GLY A 302 18.16 -8.52 -17.56
C GLY A 302 16.68 -8.90 -17.59
N SER A 303 15.99 -9.00 -16.44
CA SER A 303 14.58 -9.42 -16.39
C SER A 303 13.58 -8.31 -16.64
N ILE A 304 13.97 -7.06 -16.49
CA ILE A 304 13.14 -5.87 -16.79
C ILE A 304 14.00 -4.75 -17.35
N HIS A 305 13.39 -3.85 -18.12
CA HIS A 305 14.09 -2.73 -18.75
C HIS A 305 13.40 -1.40 -18.42
N PRO A 306 14.15 -0.29 -18.42
CA PRO A 306 13.54 1.03 -18.32
C PRO A 306 12.96 1.44 -19.66
N HIS A 307 11.76 2.05 -19.66
CA HIS A 307 11.07 2.54 -20.85
C HIS A 307 10.46 3.90 -20.58
N THR A 308 10.35 4.72 -21.61
CA THR A 308 9.66 6.01 -21.58
C THR A 308 8.33 5.98 -22.34
N LYS A 309 8.12 5.03 -23.26
CA LYS A 309 6.96 5.01 -24.15
C LYS A 309 6.18 3.72 -24.00
N PHE A 310 4.87 3.87 -23.82
CA PHE A 310 3.97 2.73 -23.70
C PHE A 310 2.56 3.09 -24.21
N VAL A 311 1.77 2.06 -24.48
CA VAL A 311 0.33 2.17 -24.70
C VAL A 311 -0.39 1.70 -23.44
N GLY A 312 -1.25 2.54 -22.90
CA GLY A 312 -2.06 2.23 -21.73
C GLY A 312 -3.54 2.19 -22.09
N GLN A 313 -4.25 1.16 -21.65
CA GLN A 313 -5.70 1.17 -21.60
C GLN A 313 -6.11 1.93 -20.33
N VAL A 314 -6.81 3.03 -20.49
CA VAL A 314 -7.09 3.99 -19.41
C VAL A 314 -8.59 4.22 -19.28
N TYR A 315 -9.08 4.11 -18.06
CA TYR A 315 -10.38 4.61 -17.67
C TYR A 315 -10.23 5.99 -17.03
N VAL A 316 -10.94 6.97 -17.57
CA VAL A 316 -10.94 8.34 -17.07
C VAL A 316 -12.09 8.53 -16.09
N LEU A 317 -11.76 8.82 -14.83
CA LEU A 317 -12.75 8.94 -13.77
C LEU A 317 -13.75 10.05 -14.06
N SER A 318 -15.02 9.77 -13.85
CA SER A 318 -16.11 10.73 -13.94
C SER A 318 -16.08 11.73 -12.77
N LYS A 319 -16.84 12.80 -12.89
CA LYS A 319 -17.01 13.79 -11.81
C LYS A 319 -17.54 13.16 -10.53
N ASP A 320 -18.49 12.24 -10.64
CA ASP A 320 -19.14 11.59 -9.48
C ASP A 320 -18.21 10.61 -8.77
N GLU A 321 -17.14 10.19 -9.43
CA GLU A 321 -16.05 9.38 -8.88
C GLU A 321 -14.90 10.23 -8.32
N GLY A 322 -15.06 11.56 -8.27
CA GLY A 322 -14.03 12.50 -7.82
C GLY A 322 -13.01 12.89 -8.89
N GLY A 323 -13.20 12.45 -10.14
CA GLY A 323 -12.35 12.76 -11.28
C GLY A 323 -12.53 14.16 -11.86
N ARG A 324 -12.23 14.29 -13.14
CA ARG A 324 -12.34 15.55 -13.89
C ARG A 324 -13.80 15.92 -14.19
N HIS A 325 -14.02 17.23 -14.44
CA HIS A 325 -15.33 17.74 -14.93
C HIS A 325 -15.27 18.13 -16.39
N THR A 326 -14.06 18.23 -16.95
CA THR A 326 -13.81 18.70 -18.32
C THR A 326 -13.00 17.66 -19.08
N PRO A 327 -13.19 17.57 -20.40
CA PRO A 327 -12.36 16.72 -21.24
C PRO A 327 -10.90 17.17 -21.21
N PHE A 328 -10.02 16.29 -21.64
CA PHE A 328 -8.65 16.64 -21.97
C PHE A 328 -8.35 16.30 -23.44
N PHE A 329 -7.30 16.91 -23.94
CA PHE A 329 -6.90 16.87 -25.35
C PHE A 329 -5.51 16.28 -25.49
N ASN A 330 -5.05 16.07 -26.72
CA ASN A 330 -3.68 15.70 -27.01
C ASN A 330 -2.69 16.64 -26.30
N ASN A 331 -1.53 16.09 -25.92
CA ASN A 331 -0.48 16.76 -25.15
C ASN A 331 -0.88 17.11 -23.69
N TYR A 332 -1.92 16.48 -23.14
CA TYR A 332 -2.20 16.55 -21.71
C TYR A 332 -1.05 15.95 -20.92
N ARG A 333 -0.64 16.60 -19.81
CA ARG A 333 0.56 16.27 -19.05
C ARG A 333 0.27 16.01 -17.57
N PRO A 334 -0.38 14.91 -17.21
CA PRO A 334 -0.60 14.51 -15.82
C PRO A 334 0.62 13.80 -15.24
N GLN A 335 0.51 13.43 -13.95
CA GLN A 335 1.44 12.53 -13.27
C GLN A 335 0.93 11.09 -13.34
N PHE A 336 1.81 10.18 -13.71
CA PHE A 336 1.60 8.75 -13.74
C PHE A 336 2.24 8.10 -12.54
N TYR A 337 1.47 7.35 -11.77
CA TYR A 337 1.93 6.66 -10.56
C TYR A 337 2.11 5.19 -10.87
N PHE A 338 3.35 4.72 -10.78
CA PHE A 338 3.72 3.32 -10.95
C PHE A 338 4.43 2.83 -9.69
N ARG A 339 4.00 1.70 -9.12
CA ARG A 339 4.63 1.13 -7.93
C ARG A 339 4.93 2.19 -6.86
N THR A 340 6.19 2.54 -6.67
CA THR A 340 6.67 3.48 -5.63
C THR A 340 7.04 4.86 -6.14
N THR A 341 6.81 5.16 -7.44
CA THR A 341 7.18 6.43 -8.07
C THR A 341 6.04 7.09 -8.82
N ASP A 342 6.20 8.37 -9.08
CA ASP A 342 5.37 9.15 -10.00
C ASP A 342 6.25 9.88 -11.01
N VAL A 343 5.80 9.91 -12.25
CA VAL A 343 6.49 10.55 -13.37
C VAL A 343 5.49 11.30 -14.22
N THR A 344 5.85 12.52 -14.64
CA THR A 344 5.04 13.26 -15.61
C THR A 344 5.12 12.58 -16.97
N GLY A 345 3.99 12.42 -17.63
CA GLY A 345 3.92 11.89 -19.00
C GLY A 345 3.05 12.74 -19.90
N VAL A 346 3.30 12.66 -21.18
CA VAL A 346 2.53 13.31 -22.24
C VAL A 346 1.60 12.28 -22.88
N ILE A 347 0.31 12.58 -22.93
CA ILE A 347 -0.71 11.71 -23.53
C ILE A 347 -0.90 12.08 -25.00
N THR A 348 -0.94 11.07 -25.85
CA THR A 348 -1.38 11.14 -27.25
C THR A 348 -2.60 10.25 -27.42
N LEU A 349 -3.72 10.86 -27.80
CA LEU A 349 -4.99 10.16 -28.06
C LEU A 349 -4.94 9.40 -29.41
N PRO A 350 -5.76 8.35 -29.58
CA PRO A 350 -5.84 7.60 -30.83
C PRO A 350 -6.21 8.50 -32.02
N GLU A 351 -5.82 8.11 -33.22
CA GLU A 351 -6.18 8.81 -34.45
C GLU A 351 -7.71 8.95 -34.59
N GLY A 352 -8.16 10.16 -34.88
CA GLY A 352 -9.59 10.48 -34.99
C GLY A 352 -10.28 10.83 -33.68
N THR A 353 -9.56 10.78 -32.52
CA THR A 353 -10.07 11.20 -31.23
C THR A 353 -9.52 12.60 -30.90
N GLU A 354 -10.38 13.60 -30.91
CA GLU A 354 -9.99 14.99 -30.61
C GLU A 354 -9.86 15.24 -29.12
N MET A 355 -10.71 14.60 -28.29
CA MET A 355 -10.76 14.76 -26.85
C MET A 355 -11.17 13.46 -26.15
N CYS A 356 -10.82 13.35 -24.88
CA CYS A 356 -11.26 12.28 -23.99
C CYS A 356 -12.13 12.85 -22.87
N MET A 357 -13.31 12.29 -22.69
CA MET A 357 -14.30 12.73 -21.70
C MET A 357 -14.13 11.97 -20.38
N PRO A 358 -14.51 12.60 -19.24
CA PRO A 358 -14.71 11.85 -18.01
C PRO A 358 -15.72 10.70 -18.20
N GLY A 359 -15.36 9.49 -17.78
CA GLY A 359 -16.11 8.25 -17.99
C GLY A 359 -15.68 7.42 -19.19
N ASP A 360 -14.79 7.94 -20.04
CA ASP A 360 -14.31 7.21 -21.20
C ASP A 360 -13.30 6.12 -20.84
N ASN A 361 -13.29 5.05 -21.62
CA ASN A 361 -12.25 4.04 -21.61
C ASN A 361 -11.51 4.09 -22.96
N VAL A 362 -10.22 4.42 -22.94
CA VAL A 362 -9.45 4.74 -24.14
C VAL A 362 -8.06 4.13 -24.08
N ASP A 363 -7.62 3.53 -25.18
CA ASP A 363 -6.22 3.14 -25.36
C ASP A 363 -5.43 4.38 -25.82
N MET A 364 -4.45 4.80 -25.02
CA MET A 364 -3.68 6.00 -25.33
C MET A 364 -2.19 5.74 -25.26
N LYS A 365 -1.45 6.47 -26.08
CA LYS A 365 0.01 6.47 -26.02
C LYS A 365 0.47 7.46 -24.97
N VAL A 366 1.48 7.05 -24.21
CA VAL A 366 2.08 7.85 -23.15
C VAL A 366 3.59 7.91 -23.36
N GLU A 367 4.14 9.12 -23.31
CA GLU A 367 5.58 9.37 -23.28
C GLU A 367 5.96 10.01 -21.95
N LEU A 368 6.69 9.27 -21.13
CA LEU A 368 7.17 9.72 -19.83
C LEU A 368 8.42 10.59 -19.98
N ILE A 369 8.59 11.59 -19.11
CA ILE A 369 9.77 12.45 -19.09
C ILE A 369 11.02 11.76 -18.50
N THR A 370 10.81 10.64 -17.78
CA THR A 370 11.86 9.85 -17.13
C THR A 370 11.61 8.37 -17.36
N PRO A 371 12.65 7.58 -17.71
CA PRO A 371 12.48 6.15 -17.93
C PRO A 371 12.17 5.43 -16.62
N ILE A 372 11.20 4.54 -16.62
CA ILE A 372 10.87 3.70 -15.47
C ILE A 372 10.80 2.22 -15.87
N ALA A 373 10.97 1.34 -14.88
CA ALA A 373 10.84 -0.09 -15.07
C ALA A 373 9.37 -0.47 -15.33
N ILE A 374 8.99 -0.59 -16.61
CA ILE A 374 7.62 -0.90 -17.05
C ILE A 374 7.60 -2.29 -17.68
N GLU A 375 6.47 -2.96 -17.55
CA GLU A 375 6.15 -4.22 -18.25
C GLU A 375 4.66 -4.27 -18.59
N LYS A 376 4.30 -5.10 -19.55
CA LYS A 376 2.88 -5.33 -19.91
C LYS A 376 2.11 -5.89 -18.73
N GLY A 377 0.90 -5.37 -18.51
CA GLY A 377 0.05 -5.73 -17.40
C GLY A 377 0.30 -4.89 -16.13
N LEU A 378 1.30 -4.01 -16.12
CA LEU A 378 1.53 -3.11 -14.99
C LEU A 378 0.41 -2.09 -14.89
N ARG A 379 -0.21 -1.99 -13.71
CA ARG A 379 -1.24 -1.00 -13.41
C ARG A 379 -0.63 0.34 -13.03
N PHE A 380 -1.35 1.41 -13.33
CA PHE A 380 -0.96 2.77 -12.95
C PHE A 380 -2.18 3.64 -12.65
N ALA A 381 -1.95 4.67 -11.84
CA ALA A 381 -2.92 5.74 -11.63
C ALA A 381 -2.45 7.02 -12.32
N ILE A 382 -3.41 7.83 -12.76
CA ILE A 382 -3.18 9.15 -13.36
C ILE A 382 -3.70 10.21 -12.40
N ARG A 383 -2.86 11.19 -12.07
CA ARG A 383 -3.23 12.28 -11.16
C ARG A 383 -2.95 13.66 -11.76
N GLU A 384 -3.80 14.60 -11.41
CA GLU A 384 -3.66 16.02 -11.70
C GLU A 384 -3.78 16.80 -10.39
N GLY A 385 -2.65 17.34 -9.93
CA GLY A 385 -2.59 17.96 -8.60
C GLY A 385 -2.96 16.97 -7.49
N ALA A 386 -3.93 17.32 -6.67
CA ALA A 386 -4.39 16.50 -5.55
C ALA A 386 -5.46 15.45 -5.93
N ARG A 387 -5.83 15.31 -7.22
CA ARG A 387 -6.93 14.44 -7.66
C ARG A 387 -6.45 13.28 -8.50
N THR A 388 -7.00 12.10 -8.27
CA THR A 388 -6.90 10.98 -9.19
C THR A 388 -7.91 11.21 -10.31
N VAL A 389 -7.44 11.22 -11.56
CA VAL A 389 -8.26 11.54 -12.74
C VAL A 389 -8.45 10.35 -13.67
N GLY A 390 -7.71 9.28 -13.44
CA GLY A 390 -7.84 8.05 -14.21
C GLY A 390 -6.97 6.93 -13.65
N SER A 391 -7.19 5.75 -14.17
CA SER A 391 -6.38 4.57 -13.93
C SER A 391 -6.25 3.75 -15.20
N GLY A 392 -5.18 2.97 -15.29
CA GLY A 392 -4.97 2.17 -16.47
C GLY A 392 -4.03 1.00 -16.24
N VAL A 393 -3.88 0.23 -17.31
CA VAL A 393 -2.95 -0.89 -17.39
C VAL A 393 -2.10 -0.73 -18.65
N VAL A 394 -0.82 -1.04 -18.55
CA VAL A 394 0.11 -1.07 -19.69
C VAL A 394 -0.23 -2.25 -20.57
N ILE A 395 -0.67 -1.99 -21.79
CA ILE A 395 -1.03 -3.05 -22.77
C ILE A 395 0.06 -3.32 -23.78
N ASP A 396 0.90 -2.30 -24.08
CA ASP A 396 2.06 -2.44 -24.96
C ASP A 396 3.19 -1.46 -24.57
N ILE A 397 4.42 -1.78 -24.97
CA ILE A 397 5.59 -0.96 -24.76
C ILE A 397 6.13 -0.57 -26.13
N GLU A 398 6.27 0.74 -26.34
CA GLU A 398 6.93 1.31 -27.52
C GLU A 398 8.36 1.70 -27.13
N GLU A 399 9.33 1.41 -28.00
CA GLU A 399 10.74 1.79 -27.76
C GLU A 399 10.98 3.29 -27.91
#